data_b41df6f4501e6638203c7aa3f09dbec9
#
_entry.id   b41df6f4501e6638203c7aa3f09dbec9
#
_cell.length_a   1.000
_cell.length_b   1.000
_cell.length_c   1.000
_cell.angle_alpha   90.00
_cell.angle_beta   90.00
_cell.angle_gamma   90.00
#
_symmetry.space_group_name_H-M   'P 1'
#
loop_
_entity.id
_entity.type
_entity.pdbx_description
1 polymer ?
#
loop_
_entity_poly.entity_id
_entity_poly.type
_entity_poly.pdbx_seq_one_letter_code
_entity_poly.pdbx_strand_id
1 'polypeptide(L)'
;MWARIPESIDSILYQHFGPTFGGIRVSNATPVSSGTWDTEVGKASGLVLVDFWAVWCGPCQMVAPVVEELASEYNGKLKVMKLNTDENPDVAGRYGIMSIPTLLFFRGGQPVDKVVGAVPKKILKDAIDRLLAPAA
;
A
#
# COMPACT_ATOMS: atom_id res chain seq x y z
N MET A 1 3.41 0.01 28.27
CA MET A 1 2.88 0.01 28.10
C MET A 1 2.16 0.79 27.52
N TRP A 2 1.76 0.79 26.57
CA TRP A 2 1.11 1.40 25.87
C TRP A 2 -0.06 1.14 26.21
N ALA A 3 -0.44 1.59 26.77
CA ALA A 3 -1.62 1.48 27.20
C ALA A 3 -2.58 1.31 26.32
N ARG A 4 -3.69 0.83 26.58
CA ARG A 4 -4.62 0.76 25.73
C ARG A 4 -5.07 2.03 25.33
N ILE A 5 -5.42 2.16 24.10
CA ILE A 5 -6.02 3.33 23.57
C ILE A 5 -7.40 3.43 24.10
N PRO A 6 -7.77 4.53 24.74
CA PRO A 6 -9.10 4.64 25.28
C PRO A 6 -10.12 4.74 24.15
N GLU A 7 -11.35 4.45 24.47
CA GLU A 7 -12.41 4.60 23.56
C GLU A 7 -12.70 6.04 23.40
N SER A 8 -12.03 6.67 22.49
CA SER A 8 -12.10 8.09 22.23
C SER A 8 -12.13 8.33 20.75
N ILE A 9 -12.25 9.58 20.36
CA ILE A 9 -12.20 9.95 18.96
C ILE A 9 -10.83 9.59 18.39
N ASP A 10 -9.78 9.67 19.17
CA ASP A 10 -8.44 9.31 18.71
C ASP A 10 -8.36 7.83 18.38
N SER A 11 -8.99 6.98 19.16
CA SER A 11 -9.03 5.56 18.90
C SER A 11 -9.74 5.26 17.58
N ILE A 12 -10.85 5.93 17.34
CA ILE A 12 -11.62 5.76 16.12
C ILE A 12 -10.81 6.24 14.92
N LEU A 13 -10.15 7.39 15.05
CA LEU A 13 -9.33 7.92 13.97
C LEU A 13 -8.18 6.99 13.64
N TYR A 14 -7.57 6.39 14.65
CA TYR A 14 -6.50 5.45 14.42
C TYR A 14 -6.97 4.25 13.59
N GLN A 15 -8.16 3.74 13.89
CA GLN A 15 -8.70 2.59 13.16
C GLN A 15 -8.99 2.91 11.70
N HIS A 16 -9.40 4.14 11.40
CA HIS A 16 -9.79 4.49 10.05
C HIS A 16 -8.69 5.19 9.24
N PHE A 17 -7.79 5.88 9.91
CA PHE A 17 -6.83 6.71 9.21
C PHE A 17 -5.39 6.45 9.62
N GLY A 18 -5.16 5.53 10.54
CA GLY A 18 -3.82 5.18 10.98
C GLY A 18 -3.33 6.04 12.12
N PRO A 19 -2.11 5.79 12.57
CA PRO A 19 -1.56 6.46 13.73
C PRO A 19 -1.32 7.95 13.49
N THR A 20 -1.30 8.71 14.60
CA THR A 20 -0.96 10.13 14.56
C THR A 20 0.17 10.40 15.53
N PHE A 21 1.00 11.39 15.19
CA PHE A 21 2.07 11.81 16.06
C PHE A 21 1.97 13.33 16.15
N GLY A 22 1.75 13.84 17.36
CA GLY A 22 1.65 15.28 17.58
C GLY A 22 0.57 15.94 16.74
N GLY A 23 -0.53 15.25 16.51
CA GLY A 23 -1.61 15.77 15.69
C GLY A 23 -1.44 15.55 14.19
N ILE A 24 -0.31 15.00 13.77
CA ILE A 24 -0.05 14.73 12.37
C ILE A 24 -0.40 13.27 12.08
N ARG A 25 -1.23 13.07 11.06
CA ARG A 25 -1.62 11.72 10.70
C ARG A 25 -0.50 11.04 9.92
N VAL A 26 -0.19 9.82 10.33
CA VAL A 26 0.87 9.04 9.71
C VAL A 26 0.22 8.01 8.79
N SER A 27 0.76 7.89 7.59
CA SER A 27 0.27 6.94 6.61
C SER A 27 0.54 5.50 7.06
N ASN A 28 -0.43 4.61 6.85
CA ASN A 28 -0.24 3.18 7.06
C ASN A 28 0.50 2.53 5.89
N ALA A 29 0.44 3.13 4.71
CA ALA A 29 1.20 2.68 3.56
C ALA A 29 2.59 3.28 3.68
N THR A 30 3.61 2.44 3.67
CA THR A 30 4.99 2.85 3.93
C THR A 30 5.72 3.15 2.64
N PRO A 31 6.49 4.24 2.56
CA PRO A 31 7.28 4.51 1.36
C PRO A 31 8.36 3.45 1.15
N VAL A 32 8.60 3.10 -0.11
CA VAL A 32 9.71 2.25 -0.50
C VAL A 32 10.45 2.95 -1.63
N SER A 33 11.76 2.72 -1.72
CA SER A 33 12.62 3.34 -2.71
C SER A 33 13.47 2.28 -3.40
N SER A 34 14.24 2.71 -4.40
CA SER A 34 15.21 1.85 -5.05
C SER A 34 16.17 1.23 -4.03
N GLY A 35 16.60 2.03 -3.05
CA GLY A 35 17.56 1.57 -2.05
C GLY A 35 16.99 0.60 -1.03
N THR A 36 15.67 0.57 -0.84
CA THR A 36 15.04 -0.31 0.15
C THR A 36 14.21 -1.41 -0.52
N TRP A 37 14.14 -1.42 -1.84
CA TRP A 37 13.27 -2.35 -2.57
C TRP A 37 13.54 -3.81 -2.24
N ASP A 38 14.81 -4.22 -2.31
CA ASP A 38 15.15 -5.62 -2.09
C ASP A 38 14.76 -6.10 -0.70
N THR A 39 14.96 -5.26 0.30
CA THR A 39 14.62 -5.61 1.68
C THR A 39 13.11 -5.59 1.90
N GLU A 40 12.45 -4.54 1.44
CA GLU A 40 11.05 -4.31 1.77
C GLU A 40 10.08 -5.11 0.91
N VAL A 41 10.44 -5.36 -0.34
CA VAL A 41 9.58 -6.10 -1.28
C VAL A 41 10.22 -7.43 -1.67
N GLY A 42 11.48 -7.39 -2.04
CA GLY A 42 12.18 -8.58 -2.53
C GLY A 42 12.24 -9.72 -1.52
N LYS A 43 12.50 -9.38 -0.26
CA LYS A 43 12.66 -10.37 0.80
C LYS A 43 11.47 -10.43 1.75
N ALA A 44 10.38 -9.74 1.42
CA ALA A 44 9.21 -9.74 2.29
C ALA A 44 8.55 -11.11 2.26
N SER A 45 8.09 -11.54 3.44
CA SER A 45 7.28 -12.73 3.53
C SER A 45 5.83 -12.30 3.37
N GLY A 46 5.04 -13.08 2.70
CA GLY A 46 3.62 -12.78 2.51
C GLY A 46 3.36 -11.83 1.34
N LEU A 47 2.14 -11.34 1.29
CA LEU A 47 1.67 -10.52 0.19
C LEU A 47 2.04 -9.06 0.39
N VAL A 48 2.56 -8.43 -0.65
CA VAL A 48 2.91 -7.00 -0.64
C VAL A 48 2.16 -6.32 -1.76
N LEU A 49 1.57 -5.17 -1.45
CA LEU A 49 0.95 -4.29 -2.45
C LEU A 49 1.79 -3.04 -2.56
N VAL A 50 2.19 -2.68 -3.76
CA VAL A 50 2.93 -1.44 -3.99
C VAL A 50 2.12 -0.51 -4.89
N ASP A 51 1.86 0.69 -4.40
CA ASP A 51 1.18 1.74 -5.14
C ASP A 51 2.23 2.62 -5.83
N PHE A 52 2.31 2.51 -7.15
CA PHE A 52 3.22 3.33 -7.96
C PHE A 52 2.50 4.65 -8.27
N TRP A 53 3.03 5.76 -7.78
CA TRP A 53 2.35 7.06 -7.83
C TRP A 53 3.31 8.20 -8.13
N ALA A 54 2.76 9.39 -8.37
CA ALA A 54 3.54 10.62 -8.49
C ALA A 54 2.72 11.79 -7.93
N VAL A 55 3.43 12.82 -7.50
CA VAL A 55 2.80 13.99 -6.87
C VAL A 55 1.81 14.69 -7.81
N TRP A 56 2.15 14.76 -9.09
CA TRP A 56 1.32 15.46 -10.08
C TRP A 56 0.13 14.66 -10.59
N CYS A 57 -0.02 13.45 -10.16
CA CYS A 57 -1.02 12.54 -10.72
C CYS A 57 -2.35 12.66 -9.98
N GLY A 58 -3.36 13.20 -10.65
CA GLY A 58 -4.71 13.35 -10.09
C GLY A 58 -5.35 12.03 -9.68
N PRO A 59 -5.40 11.03 -10.58
CA PRO A 59 -5.96 9.72 -10.21
C PRO A 59 -5.23 9.05 -9.05
N CYS A 60 -3.92 9.28 -8.89
CA CYS A 60 -3.16 8.76 -7.74
C CYS A 60 -3.70 9.36 -6.44
N GLN A 61 -4.07 10.65 -6.47
CA GLN A 61 -4.62 11.31 -5.29
C GLN A 61 -5.99 10.73 -4.93
N MET A 62 -6.74 10.28 -5.91
CA MET A 62 -8.05 9.69 -5.68
C MET A 62 -7.95 8.32 -5.03
N VAL A 63 -6.93 7.55 -5.40
CA VAL A 63 -6.79 6.19 -4.86
C VAL A 63 -6.02 6.17 -3.53
N ALA A 64 -5.30 7.24 -3.21
CA ALA A 64 -4.50 7.29 -2.00
C ALA A 64 -5.28 6.98 -0.72
N PRO A 65 -6.47 7.57 -0.49
CA PRO A 65 -7.24 7.23 0.72
C PRO A 65 -7.66 5.76 0.76
N VAL A 66 -7.97 5.19 -0.41
CA VAL A 66 -8.34 3.77 -0.50
C VAL A 66 -7.16 2.89 -0.11
N VAL A 67 -5.97 3.23 -0.59
CA VAL A 67 -4.75 2.50 -0.26
C VAL A 67 -4.49 2.54 1.25
N GLU A 68 -4.71 3.71 1.87
CA GLU A 68 -4.56 3.85 3.32
C GLU A 68 -5.57 3.00 4.08
N GLU A 69 -6.81 2.97 3.62
CA GLU A 69 -7.83 2.15 4.25
C GLU A 69 -7.48 0.67 4.16
N LEU A 70 -7.02 0.24 2.99
CA LEU A 70 -6.64 -1.16 2.80
C LEU A 70 -5.45 -1.54 3.67
N ALA A 71 -4.48 -0.63 3.81
CA ALA A 71 -3.33 -0.87 4.68
C ALA A 71 -3.77 -1.09 6.12
N SER A 72 -4.78 -0.36 6.55
CA SER A 72 -5.33 -0.50 7.90
C SER A 72 -6.16 -1.77 8.05
N GLU A 73 -7.05 -2.04 7.08
CA GLU A 73 -7.96 -3.18 7.16
C GLU A 73 -7.23 -4.52 7.09
N TYR A 74 -6.15 -4.57 6.32
CA TYR A 74 -5.41 -5.82 6.14
C TYR A 74 -4.10 -5.85 6.92
N ASN A 75 -3.98 -4.99 7.93
CA ASN A 75 -2.79 -4.95 8.76
C ASN A 75 -2.48 -6.34 9.34
N GLY A 76 -1.25 -6.78 9.19
CA GLY A 76 -0.83 -8.12 9.61
C GLY A 76 -1.02 -9.19 8.54
N LYS A 77 -1.78 -8.92 7.48
CA LYS A 77 -2.00 -9.87 6.40
C LYS A 77 -1.44 -9.37 5.07
N LEU A 78 -1.36 -8.07 4.91
CA LEU A 78 -0.90 -7.44 3.68
C LEU A 78 0.05 -6.31 4.05
N LYS A 79 1.20 -6.27 3.41
CA LYS A 79 2.14 -5.18 3.57
C LYS A 79 1.88 -4.19 2.45
N VAL A 80 1.55 -2.95 2.78
CA VAL A 80 1.22 -1.94 1.77
C VAL A 80 2.33 -0.90 1.71
N MET A 81 2.87 -0.70 0.52
CA MET A 81 3.97 0.21 0.27
C MET A 81 3.60 1.22 -0.82
N LYS A 82 4.28 2.35 -0.84
CA LYS A 82 4.11 3.38 -1.87
C LYS A 82 5.45 3.67 -2.51
N LEU A 83 5.49 3.76 -3.83
CA LEU A 83 6.72 4.10 -4.54
C LEU A 83 6.47 5.30 -5.45
N ASN A 84 7.23 6.39 -5.20
CA ASN A 84 7.16 7.58 -6.04
C ASN A 84 7.97 7.30 -7.31
N THR A 85 7.29 7.29 -8.46
CA THR A 85 7.93 6.91 -9.72
C THR A 85 8.91 7.94 -10.22
N ASP A 86 8.70 9.21 -9.90
CA ASP A 86 9.64 10.26 -10.31
C ASP A 86 10.97 10.16 -9.59
N GLU A 87 10.92 9.73 -8.33
CA GLU A 87 12.12 9.58 -7.52
C GLU A 87 12.81 8.22 -7.71
N ASN A 88 12.08 7.24 -8.23
CA ASN A 88 12.59 5.88 -8.39
C ASN A 88 12.26 5.31 -9.78
N PRO A 89 12.74 6.01 -10.83
CA PRO A 89 12.41 5.58 -12.21
C PRO A 89 12.97 4.22 -12.57
N ASP A 90 14.04 3.78 -11.92
CA ASP A 90 14.64 2.48 -12.18
C ASP A 90 13.70 1.34 -11.80
N VAL A 91 13.04 1.45 -10.64
CA VAL A 91 12.09 0.43 -10.20
C VAL A 91 10.84 0.45 -11.08
N ALA A 92 10.33 1.65 -11.37
CA ALA A 92 9.18 1.78 -12.26
C ALA A 92 9.47 1.16 -13.63
N GLY A 93 10.65 1.42 -14.16
CA GLY A 93 11.07 0.83 -15.45
C GLY A 93 11.21 -0.67 -15.39
N ARG A 94 11.76 -1.19 -14.28
CA ARG A 94 11.96 -2.63 -14.11
C ARG A 94 10.66 -3.40 -14.25
N TYR A 95 9.55 -2.84 -13.72
CA TYR A 95 8.26 -3.52 -13.76
C TYR A 95 7.35 -3.00 -14.87
N GLY A 96 7.91 -2.21 -15.80
CA GLY A 96 7.15 -1.76 -16.97
C GLY A 96 5.96 -0.90 -16.65
N ILE A 97 6.10 -0.01 -15.66
CA ILE A 97 5.01 0.87 -15.25
C ILE A 97 4.82 1.94 -16.32
N MET A 98 3.73 1.85 -17.06
CA MET A 98 3.46 2.75 -18.19
C MET A 98 2.46 3.84 -17.82
N SER A 99 1.62 3.58 -16.85
CA SER A 99 0.64 4.57 -16.39
C SER A 99 0.51 4.46 -14.89
N ILE A 100 0.07 5.54 -14.25
CA ILE A 100 -0.12 5.59 -12.80
C ILE A 100 -1.50 6.11 -12.47
N PRO A 101 -2.11 5.68 -11.36
CA PRO A 101 -1.53 4.73 -10.41
C PRO A 101 -1.53 3.30 -10.98
N THR A 102 -0.52 2.54 -10.66
CA THR A 102 -0.49 1.10 -10.87
C THR A 102 -0.29 0.47 -9.52
N LEU A 103 -1.15 -0.47 -9.17
CA LEU A 103 -1.07 -1.19 -7.93
C LEU A 103 -0.61 -2.60 -8.25
N LEU A 104 0.61 -2.92 -7.84
CA LEU A 104 1.24 -4.18 -8.20
C LEU A 104 1.38 -5.04 -6.96
N PHE A 105 0.93 -6.28 -7.05
CA PHE A 105 1.02 -7.23 -5.93
C PHE A 105 2.23 -8.12 -6.10
N PHE A 106 2.93 -8.36 -5.00
CA PHE A 106 4.14 -9.20 -5.00
C PHE A 106 4.03 -10.30 -3.95
N ARG A 107 4.61 -11.44 -4.26
CA ARG A 107 4.80 -12.51 -3.31
C ARG A 107 6.15 -13.15 -3.58
N GLY A 108 6.99 -13.26 -2.55
CA GLY A 108 8.34 -13.79 -2.73
C GLY A 108 9.17 -12.95 -3.68
N GLY A 109 8.93 -11.63 -3.70
CA GLY A 109 9.66 -10.73 -4.58
C GLY A 109 9.21 -10.74 -6.04
N GLN A 110 8.18 -11.53 -6.38
CA GLN A 110 7.69 -11.64 -7.74
C GLN A 110 6.31 -11.03 -7.90
N PRO A 111 6.05 -10.29 -8.99
CA PRO A 111 4.70 -9.77 -9.22
C PRO A 111 3.73 -10.92 -9.45
N VAL A 112 2.58 -10.86 -8.77
CA VAL A 112 1.56 -11.89 -8.89
C VAL A 112 0.22 -11.34 -9.42
N ASP A 113 0.01 -10.04 -9.37
CA ASP A 113 -1.19 -9.42 -9.94
C ASP A 113 -0.97 -7.92 -10.11
N LYS A 114 -1.79 -7.28 -10.93
CA LYS A 114 -1.65 -5.87 -11.24
C LYS A 114 -3.03 -5.25 -11.46
N VAL A 115 -3.23 -4.06 -10.90
CA VAL A 115 -4.42 -3.26 -11.13
C VAL A 115 -3.98 -1.87 -11.56
N VAL A 116 -4.48 -1.39 -12.69
CA VAL A 116 -4.08 -0.10 -13.25
C VAL A 116 -5.25 0.88 -13.14
N GLY A 117 -4.96 2.07 -12.66
CA GLY A 117 -5.93 3.16 -12.59
C GLY A 117 -6.57 3.30 -11.22
N ALA A 118 -7.33 4.39 -11.06
CA ALA A 118 -8.02 4.69 -9.82
C ALA A 118 -9.33 3.90 -9.77
N VAL A 119 -9.22 2.61 -9.51
CA VAL A 119 -10.38 1.73 -9.48
C VAL A 119 -11.11 1.84 -8.13
N PRO A 120 -12.38 1.41 -8.07
CA PRO A 120 -13.09 1.39 -6.79
C PRO A 120 -12.42 0.44 -5.79
N LYS A 121 -12.56 0.75 -4.53
CA LYS A 121 -11.99 -0.05 -3.43
C LYS A 121 -12.35 -1.53 -3.54
N LYS A 122 -13.58 -1.85 -3.97
CA LYS A 122 -14.03 -3.23 -4.09
C LYS A 122 -13.13 -4.05 -5.01
N ILE A 123 -12.67 -3.46 -6.10
CA ILE A 123 -11.79 -4.16 -7.05
C ILE A 123 -10.50 -4.57 -6.36
N LEU A 124 -9.94 -3.66 -5.57
CA LEU A 124 -8.70 -3.94 -4.84
C LEU A 124 -8.93 -4.96 -3.72
N LYS A 125 -10.04 -4.83 -3.00
CA LYS A 125 -10.38 -5.80 -1.97
C LYS A 125 -10.54 -7.19 -2.54
N ASP A 126 -11.24 -7.30 -3.65
CA ASP A 126 -11.45 -8.61 -4.29
C ASP A 126 -10.12 -9.23 -4.70
N ALA A 127 -9.20 -8.42 -5.23
CA ALA A 127 -7.86 -8.91 -5.59
C ALA A 127 -7.08 -9.37 -4.36
N ILE A 128 -7.12 -8.58 -3.29
CA ILE A 128 -6.43 -8.94 -2.05
C ILE A 128 -6.99 -10.24 -1.48
N ASP A 129 -8.31 -10.32 -1.38
CA ASP A 129 -8.97 -11.48 -0.79
C ASP A 129 -8.66 -12.75 -1.59
N ARG A 130 -8.66 -12.63 -2.92
CA ARG A 130 -8.31 -13.75 -3.79
C ARG A 130 -6.85 -14.19 -3.57
N LEU A 131 -5.94 -13.23 -3.47
CA LEU A 131 -4.52 -13.53 -3.29
C LEU A 131 -4.19 -14.05 -1.90
N LEU A 132 -5.01 -13.71 -0.90
CA LEU A 132 -4.82 -14.19 0.46
C LEU A 132 -5.51 -15.54 0.70
N ALA A 133 -6.40 -15.94 -0.20
CA ALA A 133 -7.12 -17.21 -0.02
C ALA A 133 -6.15 -18.38 -0.11
N PRO A 134 -6.35 -19.44 0.68
CA PRO A 134 -5.49 -20.61 0.58
C PRO A 134 -5.62 -21.23 -0.79
N ALA A 135 -4.54 -21.81 -1.28
CA ALA A 135 -4.56 -22.54 -2.53
C ALA A 135 -5.50 -23.75 -2.40
N ALA A 136 -6.30 -23.99 -3.41
CA ALA A 136 -7.26 -25.10 -3.41
C ALA A 136 -6.55 -26.44 -3.56
#